data_341aece48178498c7fe2919e5d774df0
#
_entry.id   341aece48178498c7fe2919e5d774df0
#
_cell.length_a   1.000
_cell.length_b   1.000
_cell.length_c   1.000
_cell.angle_alpha   90.00
_cell.angle_beta   90.00
_cell.angle_gamma   90.00
#
_symmetry.space_group_name_H-M   'P 1'
#
loop_
_entity.id
_entity.type
_entity.pdbx_description
1 polymer ?
#
loop_
_entity_poly.entity_id
_entity_poly.type
_entity_poly.pdbx_seq_one_letter_code
_entity_poly.pdbx_strand_id
1 'polypeptide(L)'
;RLVVLGEGTHEASVQCVMDARCRECGIVPLVVSHATTKVPAHVGDTIEFSCTTPRAIYTSSMVKPVYQPQNAACAIMLCEGYLGRELDHDALDASLMGCPTPGRFDVLGTDPLKLIDACHNPQSCENFVSALDEIDPCVENRPTLLCAALADKDVAGIVDVLVPAFPRVVVTQTDSDRALPAEELAALVDADKLAGVYPSVSEALAAFKAAGEPFVAAGTITLAGEVAGLLR
;
A
#
# COMPACT_ATOMS: atom_id res chain seq x y z
N ARG A 1 -9.46 -26.48 12.00
CA ARG A 1 -9.68 -25.31 11.13
C ARG A 1 -9.40 -24.05 11.95
N LEU A 2 -8.67 -23.10 11.40
CA LEU A 2 -8.30 -21.84 12.02
C LEU A 2 -8.81 -20.70 11.14
N VAL A 3 -9.41 -19.69 11.73
CA VAL A 3 -9.78 -18.42 11.08
C VAL A 3 -9.21 -17.30 11.93
N VAL A 4 -8.50 -16.40 11.28
CA VAL A 4 -7.98 -15.17 11.89
C VAL A 4 -8.61 -14.00 11.15
N LEU A 5 -9.18 -13.07 11.90
CA LEU A 5 -9.76 -11.83 11.39
C LEU A 5 -8.87 -10.65 11.75
N GLY A 6 -8.62 -9.78 10.78
CA GLY A 6 -7.96 -8.50 11.02
C GLY A 6 -8.80 -7.62 11.94
N GLU A 7 -8.15 -6.73 12.68
CA GLU A 7 -8.80 -5.74 13.51
C GLU A 7 -9.55 -4.74 12.59
N GLY A 8 -10.85 -4.56 12.87
CA GLY A 8 -11.61 -3.51 12.18
C GLY A 8 -11.99 -3.80 10.74
N THR A 9 -12.82 -4.82 10.49
CA THR A 9 -13.73 -4.70 9.35
C THR A 9 -14.73 -3.60 9.72
N HIS A 10 -14.48 -2.37 9.26
CA HIS A 10 -15.29 -1.19 9.59
C HIS A 10 -16.73 -1.27 9.05
N GLU A 11 -16.99 -2.21 8.15
CA GLU A 11 -18.29 -2.44 7.53
C GLU A 11 -19.07 -3.52 8.32
N ALA A 12 -20.12 -3.11 9.01
CA ALA A 12 -21.00 -4.03 9.77
C ALA A 12 -21.57 -5.16 8.88
N SER A 13 -21.81 -4.89 7.60
CA SER A 13 -22.27 -5.87 6.62
C SER A 13 -21.24 -6.98 6.39
N VAL A 14 -19.96 -6.64 6.28
CA VAL A 14 -18.85 -7.60 6.10
C VAL A 14 -18.70 -8.44 7.37
N GLN A 15 -18.72 -7.82 8.56
CA GLN A 15 -18.64 -8.54 9.83
C GLN A 15 -19.78 -9.56 9.97
N CYS A 16 -21.01 -9.17 9.63
CA CYS A 16 -22.17 -10.09 9.66
C CYS A 16 -21.95 -11.34 8.78
N VAL A 17 -21.39 -11.17 7.57
CA VAL A 17 -21.10 -12.28 6.65
C VAL A 17 -20.03 -13.20 7.25
N MET A 18 -18.95 -12.62 7.78
CA MET A 18 -17.87 -13.40 8.41
C MET A 18 -18.35 -14.19 9.61
N ASP A 19 -19.12 -13.54 10.50
CA ASP A 19 -19.68 -14.19 11.69
C ASP A 19 -20.68 -15.29 11.35
N ALA A 20 -21.55 -15.06 10.35
CA ALA A 20 -22.48 -16.07 9.89
C ALA A 20 -21.72 -17.29 9.36
N ARG A 21 -20.69 -17.07 8.54
CA ARG A 21 -19.92 -18.18 7.96
C ARG A 21 -19.11 -18.94 9.00
N CYS A 22 -18.51 -18.25 9.96
CA CYS A 22 -17.81 -18.89 11.09
C CYS A 22 -18.76 -19.77 11.91
N ARG A 23 -19.96 -19.26 12.23
CA ARG A 23 -20.99 -20.05 12.95
C ARG A 23 -21.43 -21.29 12.18
N GLU A 24 -21.70 -21.16 10.87
CA GLU A 24 -22.05 -22.32 10.02
C GLU A 24 -20.96 -23.39 10.01
N CYS A 25 -19.70 -22.99 10.06
CA CYS A 25 -18.56 -23.88 10.08
C CYS A 25 -18.20 -24.41 11.49
N GLY A 26 -18.86 -23.95 12.54
CA GLY A 26 -18.54 -24.27 13.93
C GLY A 26 -17.16 -23.74 14.36
N ILE A 27 -16.74 -22.59 13.84
CA ILE A 27 -15.44 -21.98 14.10
C ILE A 27 -15.63 -20.72 14.93
N VAL A 28 -14.81 -20.58 15.98
CA VAL A 28 -14.64 -19.31 16.68
C VAL A 28 -13.40 -18.65 16.08
N PRO A 29 -13.55 -17.50 15.41
CA PRO A 29 -12.40 -16.81 14.85
C PRO A 29 -11.52 -16.19 15.94
N LEU A 30 -10.22 -16.12 15.69
CA LEU A 30 -9.31 -15.28 16.45
C LEU A 30 -9.29 -13.89 15.82
N VAL A 31 -9.40 -12.86 16.64
CA VAL A 31 -9.29 -11.45 16.22
C VAL A 31 -7.89 -10.97 16.58
N VAL A 32 -7.24 -10.36 15.62
CA VAL A 32 -5.88 -9.83 15.81
C VAL A 32 -5.93 -8.59 16.69
N SER A 33 -4.95 -8.48 17.58
CA SER A 33 -4.65 -7.25 18.31
C SER A 33 -3.18 -6.87 18.05
N HIS A 34 -2.95 -5.65 17.58
CA HIS A 34 -1.62 -5.11 17.37
C HIS A 34 -1.56 -3.65 17.85
N ALA A 35 -0.35 -3.17 18.08
CA ALA A 35 -0.08 -1.78 18.36
C ALA A 35 1.21 -1.35 17.65
N THR A 36 1.16 -0.26 16.92
CA THR A 36 2.36 0.39 16.40
C THR A 36 3.04 1.14 17.54
N THR A 37 4.31 0.82 17.79
CA THR A 37 5.09 1.40 18.88
C THR A 37 6.01 2.51 18.41
N LYS A 38 6.35 2.52 17.10
CA LYS A 38 7.13 3.58 16.49
C LYS A 38 6.74 3.75 15.02
N VAL A 39 6.33 4.95 14.65
CA VAL A 39 6.05 5.32 13.25
C VAL A 39 7.35 5.79 12.60
N PRO A 40 7.59 5.48 11.31
CA PRO A 40 8.74 5.99 10.56
C PRO A 40 8.75 7.52 10.50
N ALA A 41 9.93 8.14 10.58
CA ALA A 41 10.08 9.57 10.36
C ALA A 41 10.21 9.93 8.86
N HIS A 42 10.68 8.98 8.05
CA HIS A 42 10.85 9.14 6.60
C HIS A 42 10.42 7.89 5.86
N VAL A 43 10.07 8.05 4.59
CA VAL A 43 9.79 6.92 3.70
C VAL A 43 11.02 6.02 3.60
N GLY A 44 10.85 4.74 3.89
CA GLY A 44 11.94 3.76 3.90
C GLY A 44 12.54 3.46 5.28
N ASP A 45 12.16 4.21 6.31
CA ASP A 45 12.51 3.88 7.70
C ASP A 45 11.72 2.68 8.22
N THR A 46 12.16 2.13 9.34
CA THR A 46 11.47 1.02 10.00
C THR A 46 10.28 1.49 10.82
N ILE A 47 9.21 0.70 10.76
CA ILE A 47 8.10 0.75 11.71
C ILE A 47 8.29 -0.35 12.75
N GLU A 48 8.04 -0.05 14.02
CA GLU A 48 8.05 -1.02 15.12
C GLU A 48 6.62 -1.27 15.59
N PHE A 49 6.29 -2.51 15.86
CA PHE A 49 4.95 -2.89 16.32
C PHE A 49 5.00 -4.07 17.28
N SER A 50 3.92 -4.24 18.04
CA SER A 50 3.68 -5.43 18.86
C SER A 50 2.39 -6.12 18.42
N CYS A 51 2.35 -7.44 18.59
CA CYS A 51 1.20 -8.27 18.32
C CYS A 51 0.97 -9.22 19.51
N THR A 52 -0.24 -9.25 20.02
CA THR A 52 -0.63 -10.19 21.09
C THR A 52 -1.40 -11.36 20.49
N THR A 53 -0.92 -12.55 20.81
CA THR A 53 -1.56 -13.82 20.41
C THR A 53 -1.98 -14.62 21.66
N PRO A 54 -2.70 -15.74 21.52
CA PRO A 54 -3.02 -16.60 22.65
C PRO A 54 -1.80 -17.20 23.38
N ARG A 55 -0.60 -17.20 22.77
CA ARG A 55 0.58 -17.87 23.33
C ARG A 55 1.68 -16.91 23.76
N ALA A 56 1.83 -15.78 23.03
CA ALA A 56 2.94 -14.86 23.25
C ALA A 56 2.59 -13.42 22.87
N ILE A 57 3.47 -12.50 23.27
CA ILE A 57 3.52 -11.13 22.76
C ILE A 57 4.78 -11.04 21.90
N TYR A 58 4.59 -10.71 20.63
CA TYR A 58 5.66 -10.50 19.67
C TYR A 58 5.90 -9.01 19.48
N THR A 59 7.14 -8.60 19.53
CA THR A 59 7.58 -7.25 19.12
C THR A 59 8.51 -7.41 17.94
N SER A 60 8.28 -6.68 16.87
CA SER A 60 9.06 -6.78 15.64
C SER A 60 9.11 -5.47 14.90
N SER A 61 9.95 -5.41 13.85
CA SER A 61 10.09 -4.24 12.98
C SER A 61 10.07 -4.66 11.51
N MET A 62 9.69 -3.70 10.65
CA MET A 62 9.71 -3.87 9.19
C MET A 62 9.89 -2.55 8.48
N VAL A 63 10.47 -2.57 7.29
CA VAL A 63 10.54 -1.41 6.38
C VAL A 63 9.31 -1.41 5.49
N LYS A 64 8.15 -1.06 6.05
CA LYS A 64 6.83 -1.15 5.39
C LYS A 64 5.93 -0.01 5.86
N PRO A 65 4.83 0.26 5.14
CA PRO A 65 3.88 1.29 5.56
C PRO A 65 3.13 0.87 6.82
N VAL A 66 2.54 1.87 7.46
CA VAL A 66 1.85 1.77 8.76
C VAL A 66 0.68 0.78 8.79
N TYR A 67 0.08 0.43 7.65
CA TYR A 67 -0.97 -0.58 7.58
C TYR A 67 -0.45 -2.04 7.55
N GLN A 68 0.84 -2.27 7.35
CA GLN A 68 1.41 -3.63 7.27
C GLN A 68 1.56 -4.33 8.63
N PRO A 69 1.75 -3.66 9.78
CA PRO A 69 1.72 -4.32 11.09
C PRO A 69 0.47 -5.15 11.33
N GLN A 70 -0.71 -4.69 10.91
CA GLN A 70 -1.94 -5.45 11.02
C GLN A 70 -1.89 -6.74 10.18
N ASN A 71 -1.39 -6.66 8.96
CA ASN A 71 -1.23 -7.83 8.10
C ASN A 71 -0.21 -8.83 8.67
N ALA A 72 0.90 -8.30 9.21
CA ALA A 72 1.91 -9.13 9.88
C ALA A 72 1.33 -9.81 11.12
N ALA A 73 0.55 -9.10 11.93
CA ALA A 73 -0.10 -9.67 13.09
C ALA A 73 -1.09 -10.81 12.74
N CYS A 74 -1.84 -10.67 11.63
CA CYS A 74 -2.66 -11.76 11.11
C CYS A 74 -1.81 -12.98 10.71
N ALA A 75 -0.69 -12.74 10.03
CA ALA A 75 0.23 -13.81 9.62
C ALA A 75 0.87 -14.50 10.83
N ILE A 76 1.32 -13.76 11.84
CA ILE A 76 1.89 -14.27 13.09
C ILE A 76 0.87 -15.20 13.78
N MET A 77 -0.36 -14.73 13.95
CA MET A 77 -1.42 -15.50 14.61
C MET A 77 -1.79 -16.76 13.82
N LEU A 78 -1.81 -16.70 12.49
CA LEU A 78 -2.04 -17.85 11.63
C LEU A 78 -0.90 -18.87 11.74
N CYS A 79 0.35 -18.43 11.69
CA CYS A 79 1.53 -19.31 11.81
C CYS A 79 1.59 -19.98 13.18
N GLU A 80 1.39 -19.21 14.26
CA GLU A 80 1.35 -19.74 15.62
C GLU A 80 0.25 -20.79 15.78
N GLY A 81 -0.96 -20.46 15.30
CA GLY A 81 -2.10 -21.39 15.37
C GLY A 81 -1.92 -22.63 14.53
N TYR A 82 -1.29 -22.54 13.36
CA TYR A 82 -0.99 -23.68 12.49
C TYR A 82 0.09 -24.58 13.10
N LEU A 83 1.17 -24.00 13.62
CA LEU A 83 2.27 -24.75 14.22
C LEU A 83 1.95 -25.28 15.62
N GLY A 84 0.92 -24.74 16.26
CA GLY A 84 0.50 -25.13 17.62
C GLY A 84 1.50 -24.76 18.72
N ARG A 85 2.45 -23.85 18.45
CA ARG A 85 3.52 -23.43 19.37
C ARG A 85 3.86 -21.95 19.15
N GLU A 86 4.54 -21.37 20.12
CA GLU A 86 5.19 -20.06 19.99
C GLU A 86 6.17 -20.04 18.82
N LEU A 87 6.23 -18.93 18.11
CA LEU A 87 7.18 -18.72 17.02
C LEU A 87 8.55 -18.32 17.61
N ASP A 88 9.60 -18.69 16.91
CA ASP A 88 10.94 -18.21 17.22
C ASP A 88 11.04 -16.73 16.86
N HIS A 89 11.40 -15.88 17.81
CA HIS A 89 11.40 -14.42 17.66
C HIS A 89 12.45 -13.95 16.66
N ASP A 90 13.66 -14.53 16.67
CA ASP A 90 14.73 -14.13 15.76
C ASP A 90 14.38 -14.51 14.31
N ALA A 91 13.81 -15.70 14.11
CA ALA A 91 13.36 -16.14 12.80
C ALA A 91 12.16 -15.28 12.29
N LEU A 92 11.26 -14.86 13.18
CA LEU A 92 10.17 -13.97 12.85
C LEU A 92 10.69 -12.60 12.41
N ASP A 93 11.57 -11.98 13.16
CA ASP A 93 12.16 -10.68 12.85
C ASP A 93 12.90 -10.72 11.51
N ALA A 94 13.74 -11.72 11.31
CA ALA A 94 14.44 -11.91 10.04
C ALA A 94 13.47 -12.07 8.85
N SER A 95 12.38 -12.80 9.07
CA SER A 95 11.34 -13.02 8.04
C SER A 95 10.59 -11.75 7.70
N LEU A 96 10.20 -10.93 8.69
CA LEU A 96 9.47 -9.69 8.48
C LEU A 96 10.34 -8.60 7.85
N MET A 97 11.59 -8.45 8.30
CA MET A 97 12.54 -7.52 7.71
C MET A 97 12.87 -7.88 6.26
N GLY A 98 13.02 -9.17 5.95
CA GLY A 98 13.32 -9.67 4.61
C GLY A 98 12.11 -9.91 3.73
N CYS A 99 10.86 -9.73 4.21
CA CYS A 99 9.66 -10.05 3.46
C CYS A 99 9.48 -9.14 2.25
N PRO A 100 9.56 -9.66 1.01
CA PRO A 100 9.29 -8.86 -0.16
C PRO A 100 7.79 -8.58 -0.26
N THR A 101 7.42 -7.32 -0.39
CA THR A 101 6.04 -6.90 -0.67
C THR A 101 6.04 -6.00 -1.91
N PRO A 102 6.30 -6.58 -3.10
CA PRO A 102 6.43 -5.79 -4.31
C PRO A 102 5.14 -4.99 -4.58
N GLY A 103 5.31 -3.70 -4.90
CA GLY A 103 4.19 -2.80 -5.14
C GLY A 103 3.33 -2.49 -3.90
N ARG A 104 3.80 -2.70 -2.70
CA ARG A 104 3.13 -2.28 -1.46
C ARG A 104 4.02 -1.32 -0.70
N PHE A 105 3.86 -0.03 -0.94
CA PHE A 105 4.75 1.02 -0.43
C PHE A 105 6.21 0.65 -0.69
N ASP A 106 6.50 0.25 -1.91
CA ASP A 106 7.76 -0.38 -2.31
C ASP A 106 8.74 0.71 -2.76
N VAL A 107 9.79 0.92 -1.97
CA VAL A 107 10.82 1.92 -2.21
C VAL A 107 11.86 1.33 -3.16
N LEU A 108 11.87 1.80 -4.41
CA LEU A 108 12.80 1.37 -5.45
C LEU A 108 14.11 2.16 -5.44
N GLY A 109 14.14 3.31 -4.78
CA GLY A 109 15.32 4.16 -4.65
C GLY A 109 15.03 5.33 -3.71
N THR A 110 16.08 5.85 -3.07
CA THR A 110 15.98 6.93 -2.07
C THR A 110 16.61 8.24 -2.51
N ASP A 111 17.41 8.23 -3.56
CA ASP A 111 18.09 9.42 -4.07
C ASP A 111 18.11 9.41 -5.62
N PRO A 112 17.16 10.10 -6.28
CA PRO A 112 15.90 10.64 -5.72
C PRO A 112 14.93 9.54 -5.28
N LEU A 113 13.98 9.88 -4.39
CA LEU A 113 12.95 8.94 -3.94
C LEU A 113 12.12 8.41 -5.11
N LYS A 114 11.98 7.09 -5.18
CA LYS A 114 11.12 6.38 -6.13
C LYS A 114 10.29 5.38 -5.33
N LEU A 115 9.04 5.71 -5.13
CA LEU A 115 8.08 4.90 -4.36
C LEU A 115 6.98 4.39 -5.29
N ILE A 116 6.62 3.14 -5.19
CA ILE A 116 5.46 2.58 -5.87
C ILE A 116 4.46 1.98 -4.90
N ASP A 117 3.17 2.18 -5.18
CA ASP A 117 2.08 1.47 -4.51
C ASP A 117 1.04 0.99 -5.51
N ALA A 118 0.58 -0.24 -5.34
CA ALA A 118 -0.39 -0.90 -6.21
C ALA A 118 -1.84 -0.65 -5.79
N CYS A 119 -2.14 0.45 -5.08
CA CYS A 119 -3.51 0.85 -4.81
C CYS A 119 -4.26 1.07 -6.13
N HIS A 120 -5.52 0.60 -6.20
CA HIS A 120 -6.27 0.50 -7.46
C HIS A 120 -7.79 0.61 -7.27
N ASN A 121 -8.23 1.05 -6.13
CA ASN A 121 -9.60 1.40 -5.78
C ASN A 121 -9.57 2.47 -4.66
N PRO A 122 -10.65 3.22 -4.46
CA PRO A 122 -10.68 4.33 -3.49
C PRO A 122 -10.17 3.94 -2.10
N GLN A 123 -10.66 2.85 -1.53
CA GLN A 123 -10.26 2.38 -0.19
C GLN A 123 -8.76 2.09 -0.08
N SER A 124 -8.16 1.45 -1.10
CA SER A 124 -6.71 1.18 -1.08
C SER A 124 -5.89 2.46 -1.28
N CYS A 125 -6.42 3.43 -2.03
CA CYS A 125 -5.82 4.75 -2.17
C CYS A 125 -5.88 5.54 -0.85
N GLU A 126 -7.01 5.50 -0.13
CA GLU A 126 -7.14 6.09 1.21
C GLU A 126 -6.12 5.51 2.19
N ASN A 127 -5.96 4.19 2.22
CA ASN A 127 -4.96 3.54 3.08
C ASN A 127 -3.53 3.97 2.71
N PHE A 128 -3.24 4.10 1.41
CA PHE A 128 -1.94 4.55 0.94
C PHE A 128 -1.68 6.02 1.33
N VAL A 129 -2.64 6.91 1.11
CA VAL A 129 -2.54 8.33 1.49
C VAL A 129 -2.40 8.47 3.01
N SER A 130 -3.20 7.75 3.78
CA SER A 130 -3.10 7.74 5.25
C SER A 130 -1.70 7.32 5.73
N ALA A 131 -1.06 6.36 5.05
CA ALA A 131 0.30 5.95 5.37
C ALA A 131 1.34 7.04 5.06
N LEU A 132 1.11 7.86 4.03
CA LEU A 132 1.94 9.04 3.76
C LEU A 132 1.71 10.14 4.79
N ASP A 133 0.45 10.40 5.17
CA ASP A 133 0.06 11.39 6.17
C ASP A 133 0.70 11.12 7.54
N GLU A 134 0.81 9.86 7.92
CA GLU A 134 1.45 9.48 9.19
C GLU A 134 2.95 9.75 9.19
N ILE A 135 3.62 9.69 8.02
CA ILE A 135 5.04 10.00 7.88
C ILE A 135 5.27 11.51 7.76
N ASP A 136 4.56 12.15 6.83
CA ASP A 136 4.58 13.61 6.62
C ASP A 136 3.19 14.08 6.19
N PRO A 137 2.45 14.81 7.07
CA PRO A 137 1.12 15.32 6.74
C PRO A 137 1.16 16.52 5.78
N CYS A 138 2.33 17.10 5.50
CA CYS A 138 2.47 18.23 4.61
C CYS A 138 2.46 17.79 3.15
N VAL A 139 1.35 18.03 2.45
CA VAL A 139 1.20 17.68 1.03
C VAL A 139 2.28 18.30 0.16
N GLU A 140 2.70 19.54 0.47
CA GLU A 140 3.69 20.29 -0.31
C GLU A 140 5.09 19.66 -0.32
N ASN A 141 5.40 18.83 0.69
CA ASN A 141 6.67 18.12 0.78
C ASN A 141 6.69 16.83 -0.06
N ARG A 142 5.53 16.38 -0.54
CA ARG A 142 5.43 15.12 -1.26
C ARG A 142 6.00 15.22 -2.67
N PRO A 143 6.62 14.13 -3.16
CA PRO A 143 7.05 14.03 -4.54
C PRO A 143 5.86 14.16 -5.52
N THR A 144 6.16 14.37 -6.79
CA THR A 144 5.15 14.34 -7.85
C THR A 144 4.50 12.95 -7.94
N LEU A 145 3.16 12.90 -8.01
CA LEU A 145 2.43 11.67 -8.28
C LEU A 145 2.57 11.30 -9.77
N LEU A 146 2.98 10.08 -10.06
CA LEU A 146 2.80 9.43 -11.37
C LEU A 146 1.56 8.55 -11.27
N CYS A 147 0.50 8.92 -11.99
CA CYS A 147 -0.80 8.27 -11.90
C CYS A 147 -1.18 7.58 -13.22
N ALA A 148 -1.71 6.37 -13.11
CA ALA A 148 -2.42 5.68 -14.19
C ALA A 148 -3.58 4.89 -13.59
N ALA A 149 -4.61 4.63 -14.38
CA ALA A 149 -5.78 3.87 -13.97
C ALA A 149 -6.20 2.86 -15.04
N LEU A 150 -7.00 1.86 -14.64
CA LEU A 150 -7.68 0.97 -15.58
C LEU A 150 -9.12 1.44 -15.77
N ALA A 151 -9.60 1.43 -17.01
CA ALA A 151 -10.92 1.95 -17.39
C ALA A 151 -12.11 1.25 -16.71
N ASP A 152 -11.93 0.01 -16.24
CA ASP A 152 -12.96 -0.78 -15.56
C ASP A 152 -12.99 -0.57 -14.03
N LYS A 153 -12.21 0.38 -13.52
CA LYS A 153 -12.17 0.73 -12.09
C LYS A 153 -12.96 1.99 -11.80
N ASP A 154 -13.19 2.25 -10.52
CA ASP A 154 -13.74 3.53 -10.06
C ASP A 154 -12.66 4.62 -10.18
N VAL A 155 -12.45 5.09 -11.41
CA VAL A 155 -11.41 6.08 -11.73
C VAL A 155 -11.67 7.39 -11.01
N ALA A 156 -12.92 7.84 -10.97
CA ALA A 156 -13.29 9.08 -10.30
C ALA A 156 -12.94 9.03 -8.80
N GLY A 157 -13.33 7.94 -8.11
CA GLY A 157 -13.00 7.76 -6.70
C GLY A 157 -11.49 7.62 -6.44
N ILE A 158 -10.71 7.01 -7.36
CA ILE A 158 -9.24 6.96 -7.27
C ILE A 158 -8.65 8.38 -7.39
N VAL A 159 -9.10 9.15 -8.36
CA VAL A 159 -8.65 10.54 -8.60
C VAL A 159 -9.00 11.44 -7.42
N ASP A 160 -10.24 11.34 -6.91
CA ASP A 160 -10.72 12.13 -5.77
C ASP A 160 -9.88 11.92 -4.50
N VAL A 161 -9.26 10.75 -4.34
CA VAL A 161 -8.38 10.45 -3.21
C VAL A 161 -6.93 10.83 -3.50
N LEU A 162 -6.39 10.43 -4.66
CA LEU A 162 -4.95 10.59 -4.93
C LEU A 162 -4.58 12.03 -5.30
N VAL A 163 -5.34 12.70 -6.16
CA VAL A 163 -4.97 14.04 -6.68
C VAL A 163 -4.86 15.10 -5.57
N PRO A 164 -5.80 15.20 -4.62
CA PRO A 164 -5.65 16.15 -3.51
C PRO A 164 -4.44 15.89 -2.62
N ALA A 165 -4.01 14.63 -2.52
CA ALA A 165 -2.94 14.19 -1.64
C ALA A 165 -1.53 14.53 -2.16
N PHE A 166 -1.38 15.10 -3.35
CA PHE A 166 -0.09 15.45 -3.94
C PHE A 166 -0.08 16.87 -4.48
N PRO A 167 1.08 17.58 -4.44
CA PRO A 167 1.20 18.95 -4.96
C PRO A 167 1.16 18.99 -6.48
N ARG A 168 1.68 17.94 -7.15
CA ARG A 168 1.79 17.83 -8.61
C ARG A 168 1.46 16.42 -9.08
N VAL A 169 0.82 16.30 -10.22
CA VAL A 169 0.41 15.03 -10.82
C VAL A 169 0.90 14.96 -12.27
N VAL A 170 1.59 13.88 -12.59
CA VAL A 170 1.88 13.44 -13.95
C VAL A 170 0.99 12.26 -14.24
N VAL A 171 0.27 12.26 -15.34
CA VAL A 171 -0.55 11.14 -15.76
C VAL A 171 0.08 10.39 -16.91
N THR A 172 -0.15 9.08 -16.94
CA THR A 172 0.30 8.19 -18.01
C THR A 172 -0.70 7.07 -18.22
N GLN A 173 -0.47 6.23 -19.22
CA GLN A 173 -1.19 4.98 -19.41
C GLN A 173 -0.24 3.79 -19.39
N THR A 174 -0.71 2.65 -18.91
CA THR A 174 0.04 1.40 -18.91
C THR A 174 -0.11 0.64 -20.21
N ASP A 175 0.78 -0.32 -20.48
CA ASP A 175 0.70 -1.24 -21.61
C ASP A 175 -0.29 -2.38 -21.35
N SER A 176 -1.52 -2.02 -21.01
CA SER A 176 -2.61 -2.94 -20.72
C SER A 176 -3.80 -2.65 -21.63
N ASP A 177 -4.43 -3.66 -22.19
CA ASP A 177 -5.67 -3.53 -22.98
C ASP A 177 -6.82 -2.88 -22.19
N ARG A 178 -6.69 -2.80 -20.86
CA ARG A 178 -7.65 -2.19 -19.95
C ARG A 178 -7.23 -0.80 -19.47
N ALA A 179 -6.09 -0.29 -19.95
CA ALA A 179 -5.60 1.02 -19.52
C ALA A 179 -6.60 2.13 -19.89
N LEU A 180 -6.83 3.06 -18.97
CA LEU A 180 -7.46 4.32 -19.32
C LEU A 180 -6.45 5.17 -20.09
N PRO A 181 -6.81 5.74 -21.26
CA PRO A 181 -5.95 6.66 -21.99
C PRO A 181 -5.49 7.83 -21.12
N ALA A 182 -4.21 8.20 -21.24
CA ALA A 182 -3.61 9.26 -20.41
C ALA A 182 -4.38 10.60 -20.52
N GLU A 183 -4.84 10.95 -21.74
CA GLU A 183 -5.61 12.18 -21.98
C GLU A 183 -6.98 12.17 -21.29
N GLU A 184 -7.63 10.99 -21.19
CA GLU A 184 -8.89 10.85 -20.49
C GLU A 184 -8.69 10.98 -18.97
N LEU A 185 -7.60 10.39 -18.44
CA LEU A 185 -7.23 10.55 -17.03
C LEU A 185 -6.87 12.02 -16.71
N ALA A 186 -6.12 12.68 -17.62
CA ALA A 186 -5.73 14.07 -17.47
C ALA A 186 -6.93 15.01 -17.36
N ALA A 187 -8.02 14.71 -18.06
CA ALA A 187 -9.25 15.50 -18.00
C ALA A 187 -9.95 15.45 -16.64
N LEU A 188 -9.60 14.51 -15.78
CA LEU A 188 -10.12 14.37 -14.40
C LEU A 188 -9.20 15.02 -13.35
N VAL A 189 -8.01 15.47 -13.73
CA VAL A 189 -7.05 16.10 -12.81
C VAL A 189 -7.18 17.61 -12.89
N ASP A 190 -7.18 18.28 -11.73
CA ASP A 190 -7.19 19.74 -11.66
C ASP A 190 -6.02 20.33 -12.45
N ALA A 191 -6.32 21.30 -13.31
CA ALA A 191 -5.34 21.87 -14.25
C ALA A 191 -4.13 22.52 -13.57
N ASP A 192 -4.28 23.04 -12.35
CA ASP A 192 -3.21 23.64 -11.54
C ASP A 192 -2.27 22.59 -10.94
N LYS A 193 -2.73 21.34 -10.81
CA LYS A 193 -1.92 20.21 -10.33
C LYS A 193 -1.29 19.38 -11.47
N LEU A 194 -1.87 19.42 -12.68
CA LEU A 194 -1.40 18.63 -13.81
C LEU A 194 -0.04 19.11 -14.32
N ALA A 195 1.00 18.32 -14.07
CA ALA A 195 2.37 18.64 -14.41
C ALA A 195 2.87 18.01 -15.74
N GLY A 196 2.14 17.02 -16.27
CA GLY A 196 2.47 16.38 -17.55
C GLY A 196 1.54 15.22 -17.89
N VAL A 197 1.47 14.93 -19.19
CA VAL A 197 0.71 13.83 -19.77
C VAL A 197 1.65 13.04 -20.68
N TYR A 198 1.78 11.74 -20.46
CA TYR A 198 2.68 10.88 -21.23
C TYR A 198 1.95 9.66 -21.77
N PRO A 199 2.18 9.28 -23.03
CA PRO A 199 1.49 8.16 -23.66
C PRO A 199 1.99 6.79 -23.18
N SER A 200 3.05 6.76 -22.37
CA SER A 200 3.59 5.52 -21.81
C SER A 200 4.33 5.74 -20.49
N VAL A 201 4.38 4.71 -19.66
CA VAL A 201 5.15 4.70 -18.41
C VAL A 201 6.65 4.95 -18.68
N SER A 202 7.18 4.39 -19.75
CA SER A 202 8.60 4.56 -20.13
C SER A 202 8.94 6.04 -20.40
N GLU A 203 8.08 6.77 -21.13
CA GLU A 203 8.30 8.19 -21.42
C GLU A 203 8.17 9.06 -20.15
N ALA A 204 7.18 8.77 -19.31
CA ALA A 204 7.04 9.45 -18.02
C ALA A 204 8.28 9.26 -17.14
N LEU A 205 8.77 8.03 -17.01
CA LEU A 205 9.99 7.73 -16.24
C LEU A 205 11.24 8.37 -16.85
N ALA A 206 11.34 8.47 -18.18
CA ALA A 206 12.44 9.18 -18.84
C ALA A 206 12.44 10.68 -18.50
N ALA A 207 11.25 11.30 -18.41
CA ALA A 207 11.10 12.69 -17.97
C ALA A 207 11.55 12.89 -16.53
N PHE A 208 11.10 12.06 -15.58
CA PHE A 208 11.54 12.12 -14.18
C PHE A 208 13.06 11.94 -14.05
N LYS A 209 13.62 10.97 -14.78
CA LYS A 209 15.07 10.74 -14.80
C LYS A 209 15.83 11.94 -15.34
N ALA A 210 15.37 12.57 -16.41
CA ALA A 210 16.02 13.74 -17.00
C ALA A 210 15.96 14.96 -16.05
N ALA A 211 14.86 15.12 -15.31
CA ALA A 211 14.70 16.18 -14.32
C ALA A 211 15.43 15.90 -12.99
N GLY A 212 15.81 14.66 -12.72
CA GLY A 212 16.35 14.25 -11.40
C GLY A 212 15.31 14.37 -10.29
N GLU A 213 14.02 14.31 -10.61
CA GLU A 213 12.92 14.52 -9.66
C GLU A 213 12.49 13.21 -8.98
N PRO A 214 12.14 13.26 -7.69
CA PRO A 214 11.49 12.17 -6.99
C PRO A 214 10.06 11.98 -7.48
N PHE A 215 9.54 10.76 -7.38
CA PHE A 215 8.15 10.47 -7.69
C PHE A 215 7.54 9.36 -6.84
N VAL A 216 6.21 9.37 -6.79
CA VAL A 216 5.38 8.30 -6.26
C VAL A 216 4.50 7.78 -7.39
N ALA A 217 4.54 6.49 -7.70
CA ALA A 217 3.65 5.89 -8.71
C ALA A 217 2.52 5.09 -8.05
N ALA A 218 1.28 5.47 -8.35
CA ALA A 218 0.08 4.88 -7.76
C ALA A 218 -1.14 4.96 -8.68
N GLY A 219 -2.18 4.18 -8.38
CA GLY A 219 -3.47 4.17 -9.08
C GLY A 219 -3.81 2.84 -9.76
N THR A 220 -2.83 2.00 -10.06
CA THR A 220 -3.07 0.63 -10.56
C THR A 220 -1.89 -0.31 -10.32
N ILE A 221 -2.21 -1.60 -10.16
CA ILE A 221 -1.21 -2.67 -10.02
C ILE A 221 -0.30 -2.75 -11.26
N THR A 222 -0.86 -2.53 -12.45
CA THR A 222 -0.10 -2.56 -13.70
C THR A 222 0.95 -1.47 -13.75
N LEU A 223 0.63 -0.24 -13.32
CA LEU A 223 1.61 0.84 -13.22
C LEU A 223 2.77 0.47 -12.28
N ALA A 224 2.44 -0.02 -11.09
CA ALA A 224 3.47 -0.44 -10.12
C ALA A 224 4.38 -1.53 -10.70
N GLY A 225 3.81 -2.48 -11.44
CA GLY A 225 4.56 -3.55 -12.12
C GLY A 225 5.48 -3.04 -13.23
N GLU A 226 4.98 -2.18 -14.11
CA GLU A 226 5.76 -1.60 -15.21
C GLU A 226 6.90 -0.72 -14.69
N VAL A 227 6.62 0.15 -13.70
CA VAL A 227 7.66 0.99 -13.08
C VAL A 227 8.74 0.11 -12.44
N ALA A 228 8.35 -0.93 -11.69
CA ALA A 228 9.30 -1.86 -11.09
C ALA A 228 10.14 -2.60 -12.15
N GLY A 229 9.53 -3.02 -13.25
CA GLY A 229 10.20 -3.71 -14.36
C GLY A 229 11.19 -2.84 -15.12
N LEU A 230 10.92 -1.53 -15.22
CA LEU A 230 11.79 -0.58 -15.92
C LEU A 230 12.95 -0.04 -15.06
N LEU A 231 12.85 -0.15 -13.71
CA LEU A 231 13.83 0.42 -12.78
C LEU A 231 14.70 -0.64 -12.07
N ARG A 232 14.32 -1.91 -12.10
CA ARG A 232 15.09 -3.06 -11.57
C ARG A 232 15.86 -3.74 -12.69
#